data_cf8609b5229212b12ab3d4774fd118ae
#
_entry.id   cf8609b5229212b12ab3d4774fd118ae
#
_cell.length_a   1.000
_cell.length_b   1.000
_cell.length_c   1.000
_cell.angle_alpha   90.00
_cell.angle_beta   90.00
_cell.angle_gamma   90.00
#
_symmetry.space_group_name_H-M   'P 1'
#
loop_
_entity.id
_entity.type
_entity.pdbx_description
1 polymer ?
#
loop_
_entity_poly.entity_id
_entity_poly.type
_entity_poly.pdbx_seq_one_letter_code
_entity_poly.pdbx_strand_id
1 'polypeptide(L)'
;MKTKLFYKIFAFTFGMMLLITVLAHVLIFMIAPSENVLITSTTVTNEDVLAFSEVDMPQLITQTILKSFPLSFACCMVISLVFSFLFSKGITGPILSISTSVHQMSKLDRTAEITVISTDEIGGLANDINSLYQSLLVTIQNLEEEKDKVQLVEKEKIDFLRTASHELKTPVTELNATLENMILKIGEYSDYELYLPRCKEITEQLAEMIKDILNASRLQMQMEDVPVTTFSLAECVSELCEPYRLIAETNGLRFQIEIIEDMSVRLPENQLKKALSNILSNAVNYTEAERHIKVKLEESVLSIQTECVPLSPDELQHIFEPFYRPNRARDPANGGNGLGLYIVKTILDKQGLQYCFTSMKSKTGMEFVIYF
;
A
#
# COMPACT_ATOMS: atom_id res chain seq x y z
N MET A 1 -31.14 17.19 18.84
CA MET A 1 -31.45 17.41 17.39
C MET A 1 -32.49 16.42 16.84
N LYS A 2 -32.64 15.25 17.44
CA LYS A 2 -33.54 14.13 17.03
C LYS A 2 -35.04 14.51 16.89
N THR A 3 -35.55 15.41 17.69
CA THR A 3 -36.95 15.76 17.72
C THR A 3 -37.40 16.77 16.67
N LYS A 4 -36.48 17.67 16.23
CA LYS A 4 -36.85 18.76 15.33
C LYS A 4 -37.25 18.32 13.90
N LEU A 5 -36.59 17.29 13.33
CA LEU A 5 -36.88 16.80 11.98
C LEU A 5 -38.22 16.04 11.98
N PHE A 6 -38.41 15.15 12.98
CA PHE A 6 -39.66 14.43 13.15
C PHE A 6 -40.86 15.39 13.23
N TYR A 7 -40.78 16.39 14.12
CA TYR A 7 -41.88 17.37 14.28
C TYR A 7 -42.12 18.20 13.03
N LYS A 8 -41.08 18.56 12.26
CA LYS A 8 -41.26 19.28 11.00
C LYS A 8 -41.97 18.45 9.95
N ILE A 9 -41.58 17.20 9.74
CA ILE A 9 -42.20 16.30 8.77
C ILE A 9 -43.64 15.98 9.22
N PHE A 10 -43.82 15.66 10.49
CA PHE A 10 -45.13 15.42 11.06
C PHE A 10 -46.06 16.61 10.88
N ALA A 11 -45.63 17.81 11.27
CA ALA A 11 -46.47 19.01 11.15
C ALA A 11 -46.83 19.34 9.70
N PHE A 12 -45.85 19.17 8.78
CA PHE A 12 -46.07 19.41 7.35
C PHE A 12 -47.06 18.39 6.74
N THR A 13 -46.87 17.08 6.98
CA THR A 13 -47.75 16.05 6.45
C THR A 13 -49.15 16.12 7.06
N PHE A 14 -49.24 16.38 8.35
CA PHE A 14 -50.51 16.58 9.02
C PHE A 14 -51.26 17.82 8.50
N GLY A 15 -50.56 18.95 8.36
CA GLY A 15 -51.14 20.18 7.80
C GLY A 15 -51.63 20.00 6.35
N MET A 16 -50.84 19.32 5.50
CA MET A 16 -51.25 18.98 4.12
C MET A 16 -52.53 18.09 4.12
N MET A 17 -52.57 17.03 4.94
CA MET A 17 -53.73 16.16 4.99
C MET A 17 -54.98 16.87 5.52
N LEU A 18 -54.81 17.75 6.52
CA LEU A 18 -55.89 18.57 7.07
C LEU A 18 -56.42 19.53 6.01
N LEU A 19 -55.53 20.18 5.24
CA LEU A 19 -55.93 21.06 4.13
C LEU A 19 -56.70 20.28 3.06
N ILE A 20 -56.25 19.11 2.66
CA ILE A 20 -56.96 18.24 1.68
C ILE A 20 -58.34 17.85 2.24
N THR A 21 -58.41 17.49 3.51
CA THR A 21 -59.66 17.12 4.15
C THR A 21 -60.67 18.29 4.14
N VAL A 22 -60.23 19.50 4.53
CA VAL A 22 -61.08 20.70 4.49
C VAL A 22 -61.56 21.00 3.07
N LEU A 23 -60.60 20.94 2.08
CA LEU A 23 -60.95 21.21 0.68
C LEU A 23 -61.96 20.21 0.12
N ALA A 24 -61.81 18.92 0.44
CA ALA A 24 -62.73 17.89 0.02
C ALA A 24 -64.11 18.10 0.58
N HIS A 25 -64.22 18.45 1.87
CA HIS A 25 -65.52 18.72 2.51
C HIS A 25 -66.22 19.98 1.95
N VAL A 26 -65.46 21.04 1.67
CA VAL A 26 -65.95 22.26 0.99
C VAL A 26 -66.46 21.91 -0.40
N LEU A 27 -65.74 21.09 -1.14
CA LEU A 27 -66.10 20.70 -2.51
C LEU A 27 -67.35 19.84 -2.52
N ILE A 28 -67.51 18.87 -1.59
CA ILE A 28 -68.74 18.08 -1.40
C ILE A 28 -69.91 19.00 -1.10
N PHE A 29 -69.75 19.99 -0.24
CA PHE A 29 -70.80 20.91 0.09
C PHE A 29 -71.20 21.81 -1.11
N MET A 30 -70.24 22.26 -1.93
CA MET A 30 -70.52 23.03 -3.15
C MET A 30 -71.20 22.25 -4.26
N ILE A 31 -70.92 20.93 -4.37
CA ILE A 31 -71.48 20.06 -5.40
C ILE A 31 -72.85 19.49 -4.95
N ALA A 32 -73.23 19.67 -3.69
CA ALA A 32 -74.55 19.22 -3.22
C ALA A 32 -75.68 19.71 -4.14
N PRO A 33 -76.57 18.83 -4.59
CA PRO A 33 -77.56 19.19 -5.61
C PRO A 33 -78.48 20.30 -5.15
N SER A 34 -78.56 21.33 -5.98
CA SER A 34 -79.49 22.48 -5.76
C SER A 34 -80.76 22.36 -6.52
N GLU A 35 -80.95 21.24 -7.27
CA GLU A 35 -82.13 21.05 -8.07
C GLU A 35 -83.23 20.21 -7.31
N ASN A 36 -84.48 20.69 -7.43
CA ASN A 36 -85.60 19.98 -6.86
C ASN A 36 -85.92 18.72 -7.66
N VAL A 37 -85.65 17.56 -7.11
CA VAL A 37 -86.03 16.28 -7.71
C VAL A 37 -87.41 15.88 -7.07
N LEU A 38 -88.47 16.04 -7.88
CA LEU A 38 -89.80 15.58 -7.51
C LEU A 38 -89.85 14.05 -7.55
N ILE A 39 -89.90 13.41 -6.38
CA ILE A 39 -90.20 11.99 -6.30
C ILE A 39 -91.68 11.87 -5.95
N THR A 40 -92.41 11.44 -6.96
CA THR A 40 -93.88 11.08 -6.75
C THR A 40 -93.94 9.70 -6.14
N SER A 41 -94.24 9.67 -4.87
CA SER A 41 -94.65 8.39 -4.23
C SER A 41 -96.19 8.27 -4.24
N THR A 42 -96.69 7.29 -4.97
CA THR A 42 -98.11 6.95 -4.97
C THR A 42 -98.36 6.05 -3.81
N THR A 43 -99.01 6.57 -2.79
CA THR A 43 -99.66 5.74 -1.75
C THR A 43 -101.13 5.48 -2.21
N VAL A 44 -101.40 4.24 -2.50
CA VAL A 44 -102.81 3.79 -2.78
C VAL A 44 -103.55 3.66 -1.46
N THR A 45 -104.43 4.63 -1.16
CA THR A 45 -105.44 4.49 -0.09
C THR A 45 -106.75 4.17 -0.75
N ASN A 46 -107.67 3.45 -0.01
CA ASN A 46 -108.93 2.89 -0.49
C ASN A 46 -109.97 3.92 -1.01
N GLU A 47 -109.71 5.13 -1.15
CA GLU A 47 -110.47 6.20 -1.82
C GLU A 47 -109.55 6.88 -2.81
N ASP A 48 -109.90 6.83 -4.03
CA ASP A 48 -109.16 7.33 -5.23
C ASP A 48 -108.59 8.76 -5.16
N VAL A 49 -107.82 9.07 -4.12
CA VAL A 49 -107.13 10.34 -3.97
C VAL A 49 -105.60 10.12 -4.02
N LEU A 50 -105.05 10.46 -5.13
CA LEU A 50 -103.57 10.57 -5.28
C LEU A 50 -103.00 11.71 -4.42
N ALA A 51 -102.45 11.42 -3.27
CA ALA A 51 -101.72 12.39 -2.47
C ALA A 51 -100.28 12.48 -2.94
N PHE A 52 -99.95 13.58 -3.56
CA PHE A 52 -98.57 13.87 -3.88
C PHE A 52 -97.89 14.50 -2.66
N SER A 53 -96.92 13.85 -2.08
CA SER A 53 -96.05 14.50 -1.12
C SER A 53 -94.80 15.03 -1.83
N GLU A 54 -94.64 16.32 -1.85
CA GLU A 54 -93.42 16.96 -2.36
C GLU A 54 -92.33 16.84 -1.29
N VAL A 55 -91.33 15.98 -1.57
CA VAL A 55 -90.18 15.84 -0.70
C VAL A 55 -89.09 16.74 -1.25
N ASP A 56 -88.74 17.77 -0.50
CA ASP A 56 -87.64 18.63 -0.83
C ASP A 56 -86.26 17.91 -0.70
N MET A 57 -85.92 17.19 -1.76
CA MET A 57 -84.67 16.40 -1.85
C MET A 57 -83.41 17.20 -1.58
N PRO A 58 -83.21 18.46 -2.10
CA PRO A 58 -82.13 19.29 -1.74
C PRO A 58 -82.01 19.57 -0.24
N GLN A 59 -83.06 19.82 0.44
CA GLN A 59 -83.07 20.03 1.92
C GLN A 59 -82.70 18.76 2.66
N LEU A 60 -83.18 17.61 2.23
CA LEU A 60 -82.86 16.31 2.84
C LEU A 60 -81.41 15.95 2.66
N ILE A 61 -80.86 16.14 1.44
CA ILE A 61 -79.44 15.92 1.12
C ILE A 61 -78.57 16.87 1.92
N THR A 62 -78.88 18.16 1.92
CA THR A 62 -78.11 19.18 2.66
C THR A 62 -78.12 18.90 4.18
N GLN A 63 -79.33 18.54 4.76
CA GLN A 63 -79.41 18.15 6.17
C GLN A 63 -78.60 16.89 6.48
N THR A 64 -78.60 15.87 5.60
CA THR A 64 -77.83 14.65 5.77
C THR A 64 -76.40 14.89 5.73
N ILE A 65 -75.92 15.72 4.78
CA ILE A 65 -74.50 16.15 4.68
C ILE A 65 -74.09 16.91 5.94
N LEU A 66 -74.92 17.88 6.39
CA LEU A 66 -74.63 18.69 7.57
C LEU A 66 -74.59 17.87 8.86
N LYS A 67 -75.38 16.84 9.00
CA LYS A 67 -75.37 15.92 10.15
C LYS A 67 -74.19 14.94 10.11
N SER A 68 -73.82 14.46 8.94
CA SER A 68 -72.63 13.53 8.77
C SER A 68 -71.31 14.24 8.76
N PHE A 69 -71.25 15.56 8.46
CA PHE A 69 -70.05 16.36 8.36
C PHE A 69 -69.14 16.31 9.59
N PRO A 70 -69.63 16.51 10.85
CA PRO A 70 -68.71 16.48 11.99
C PRO A 70 -68.11 15.11 12.25
N LEU A 71 -68.84 14.04 11.98
CA LEU A 71 -68.32 12.69 12.14
C LEU A 71 -67.30 12.32 11.09
N SER A 72 -67.56 12.65 9.81
CA SER A 72 -66.64 12.40 8.71
C SER A 72 -65.34 13.22 8.89
N PHE A 73 -65.46 14.47 9.31
CA PHE A 73 -64.32 15.34 9.60
C PHE A 73 -63.47 14.79 10.76
N ALA A 74 -64.10 14.35 11.85
CA ALA A 74 -63.41 13.75 12.98
C ALA A 74 -62.67 12.46 12.58
N CYS A 75 -63.30 11.57 11.80
CA CYS A 75 -62.65 10.37 11.29
C CYS A 75 -61.44 10.68 10.39
N CYS A 76 -61.60 11.62 9.46
CA CYS A 76 -60.48 12.05 8.59
C CYS A 76 -59.32 12.68 9.38
N MET A 77 -59.63 13.47 10.42
CA MET A 77 -58.64 14.05 11.31
C MET A 77 -57.85 12.99 12.06
N VAL A 78 -58.50 11.95 12.59
CA VAL A 78 -57.83 10.83 13.26
C VAL A 78 -56.93 10.05 12.28
N ILE A 79 -57.44 9.75 11.09
CA ILE A 79 -56.69 9.04 10.04
C ILE A 79 -55.47 9.87 9.64
N SER A 80 -55.62 11.17 9.42
CA SER A 80 -54.50 12.09 9.08
C SER A 80 -53.44 12.11 10.17
N LEU A 81 -53.84 12.11 11.43
CA LEU A 81 -52.91 12.13 12.56
C LEU A 81 -52.13 10.83 12.65
N VAL A 82 -52.80 9.68 12.54
CA VAL A 82 -52.17 8.35 12.56
C VAL A 82 -51.22 8.18 11.38
N PHE A 83 -51.66 8.52 10.16
CA PHE A 83 -50.86 8.39 8.97
C PHE A 83 -49.61 9.30 9.00
N SER A 84 -49.78 10.58 9.39
CA SER A 84 -48.69 11.50 9.54
C SER A 84 -47.64 11.05 10.57
N PHE A 85 -48.10 10.45 11.66
CA PHE A 85 -47.23 9.90 12.70
C PHE A 85 -46.42 8.71 12.15
N LEU A 86 -47.09 7.73 11.51
CA LEU A 86 -46.43 6.55 10.92
C LEU A 86 -45.43 6.94 9.81
N PHE A 87 -45.86 7.86 8.91
CA PHE A 87 -45.01 8.34 7.82
C PHE A 87 -43.78 9.08 8.33
N SER A 88 -43.96 9.99 9.30
CA SER A 88 -42.84 10.71 9.89
C SER A 88 -41.85 9.77 10.60
N LYS A 89 -42.34 8.74 11.31
CA LYS A 89 -41.49 7.75 11.96
C LYS A 89 -40.78 6.86 10.96
N GLY A 90 -41.44 6.45 9.89
CA GLY A 90 -40.86 5.60 8.83
C GLY A 90 -39.68 6.25 8.09
N ILE A 91 -39.73 7.55 7.87
CA ILE A 91 -38.67 8.28 7.14
C ILE A 91 -37.62 8.84 8.09
N THR A 92 -38.02 9.43 9.20
CA THR A 92 -37.07 10.15 10.08
C THR A 92 -36.13 9.19 10.82
N GLY A 93 -36.60 8.03 11.20
CA GLY A 93 -35.83 7.02 11.91
C GLY A 93 -34.58 6.58 11.14
N PRO A 94 -34.77 6.02 9.94
CA PRO A 94 -33.64 5.58 9.08
C PRO A 94 -32.66 6.71 8.76
N ILE A 95 -33.13 7.88 8.36
CA ILE A 95 -32.26 9.02 8.05
C ILE A 95 -31.41 9.44 9.24
N LEU A 96 -31.99 9.41 10.45
CA LEU A 96 -31.24 9.76 11.65
C LEU A 96 -30.20 8.69 11.99
N SER A 97 -30.50 7.41 11.78
CA SER A 97 -29.56 6.32 11.93
C SER A 97 -28.38 6.48 10.98
N ILE A 98 -28.64 6.74 9.68
CA ILE A 98 -27.58 7.03 8.68
C ILE A 98 -26.73 8.21 9.15
N SER A 99 -27.34 9.33 9.55
CA SER A 99 -26.62 10.53 10.01
C SER A 99 -25.71 10.26 11.21
N THR A 100 -26.15 9.42 12.16
CA THR A 100 -25.33 9.07 13.34
C THR A 100 -24.16 8.15 12.97
N SER A 101 -24.39 7.16 12.13
CA SER A 101 -23.34 6.25 11.66
C SER A 101 -22.31 6.98 10.79
N VAL A 102 -22.74 7.86 9.87
CA VAL A 102 -21.83 8.72 9.08
C VAL A 102 -20.99 9.63 9.96
N HIS A 103 -21.56 10.12 11.08
CA HIS A 103 -20.76 10.89 12.04
C HIS A 103 -19.68 10.04 12.76
N GLN A 104 -19.94 8.77 13.01
CA GLN A 104 -18.92 7.83 13.51
C GLN A 104 -17.87 7.52 12.42
N MET A 105 -18.31 7.27 11.19
CA MET A 105 -17.41 7.07 10.03
C MET A 105 -16.49 8.27 9.79
N SER A 106 -16.99 9.50 9.99
CA SER A 106 -16.16 10.71 9.86
C SER A 106 -15.02 10.81 10.89
N LYS A 107 -15.08 10.04 11.97
CA LYS A 107 -14.01 9.89 12.96
C LYS A 107 -13.09 8.71 12.66
N LEU A 108 -13.23 8.07 11.50
CA LEU A 108 -12.51 6.88 11.08
C LEU A 108 -12.67 5.69 12.05
N ASP A 109 -13.85 5.56 12.67
CA ASP A 109 -14.17 4.40 13.48
C ASP A 109 -14.34 3.18 12.56
N ARG A 110 -13.39 2.27 12.59
CA ARG A 110 -13.37 1.06 11.73
C ARG A 110 -14.54 0.13 11.94
N THR A 111 -15.25 0.26 13.05
CA THR A 111 -16.42 -0.55 13.39
C THR A 111 -17.74 0.12 12.99
N ALA A 112 -17.70 1.36 12.50
CA ALA A 112 -18.89 2.09 12.11
C ALA A 112 -19.52 1.48 10.86
N GLU A 113 -20.79 1.07 11.00
CA GLU A 113 -21.60 0.53 9.92
C GLU A 113 -23.02 1.11 10.00
N ILE A 114 -23.63 1.34 8.85
CA ILE A 114 -25.03 1.76 8.77
C ILE A 114 -25.90 0.50 8.71
N THR A 115 -26.60 0.22 9.80
CA THR A 115 -27.52 -0.92 9.91
C THR A 115 -28.97 -0.44 9.70
N VAL A 116 -29.32 -0.07 8.46
CA VAL A 116 -30.69 0.28 8.09
C VAL A 116 -31.29 -0.88 7.31
N ILE A 117 -32.30 -1.52 7.90
CA ILE A 117 -33.06 -2.59 7.22
C ILE A 117 -34.20 -1.92 6.47
N SER A 118 -33.95 -1.50 5.24
CA SER A 118 -34.97 -1.01 4.32
C SER A 118 -34.68 -1.58 2.93
N THR A 119 -35.76 -1.86 2.18
CA THR A 119 -35.69 -2.37 0.80
C THR A 119 -35.94 -1.27 -0.23
N ASP A 120 -36.05 -0.03 0.21
CA ASP A 120 -36.28 1.17 -0.58
C ASP A 120 -34.95 1.91 -0.91
N GLU A 121 -35.07 3.12 -1.47
CA GLU A 121 -33.95 3.98 -1.83
C GLU A 121 -33.07 4.37 -0.62
N ILE A 122 -33.65 4.36 0.58
CA ILE A 122 -32.89 4.64 1.82
C ILE A 122 -31.97 3.47 2.17
N GLY A 123 -32.45 2.24 1.95
CA GLY A 123 -31.62 1.03 2.08
C GLY A 123 -30.50 0.99 1.05
N GLY A 124 -30.81 1.36 -0.21
CA GLY A 124 -29.79 1.53 -1.26
C GLY A 124 -28.70 2.53 -0.86
N LEU A 125 -29.10 3.71 -0.41
CA LEU A 125 -28.16 4.75 0.05
C LEU A 125 -27.28 4.29 1.22
N ALA A 126 -27.86 3.54 2.17
CA ALA A 126 -27.12 2.98 3.31
C ALA A 126 -26.01 2.02 2.84
N ASN A 127 -26.34 1.14 1.88
CA ASN A 127 -25.38 0.20 1.29
C ASN A 127 -24.27 0.91 0.49
N ASP A 128 -24.64 1.93 -0.29
CA ASP A 128 -23.65 2.72 -1.06
C ASP A 128 -22.67 3.44 -0.15
N ILE A 129 -23.17 4.04 0.95
CA ILE A 129 -22.31 4.69 1.95
C ILE A 129 -21.39 3.67 2.65
N ASN A 130 -21.91 2.49 3.03
CA ASN A 130 -21.10 1.43 3.61
C ASN A 130 -20.00 0.98 2.66
N SER A 131 -20.33 0.74 1.38
CA SER A 131 -19.37 0.33 0.35
C SER A 131 -18.27 1.39 0.13
N LEU A 132 -18.65 2.66 0.07
CA LEU A 132 -17.73 3.78 -0.05
C LEU A 132 -16.82 3.88 1.17
N TYR A 133 -17.37 3.70 2.37
CA TYR A 133 -16.58 3.73 3.61
C TYR A 133 -15.58 2.57 3.68
N GLN A 134 -15.97 1.36 3.30
CA GLN A 134 -15.05 0.22 3.22
C GLN A 134 -13.92 0.47 2.22
N SER A 135 -14.24 1.00 1.03
CA SER A 135 -13.21 1.37 0.04
C SER A 135 -12.25 2.44 0.57
N LEU A 136 -12.75 3.40 1.35
CA LEU A 136 -11.94 4.42 2.00
C LEU A 136 -10.98 3.80 3.04
N LEU A 137 -11.46 2.87 3.87
CA LEU A 137 -10.63 2.21 4.88
C LEU A 137 -9.50 1.38 4.24
N VAL A 138 -9.81 0.66 3.15
CA VAL A 138 -8.79 -0.09 2.38
C VAL A 138 -7.75 0.85 1.79
N THR A 139 -8.18 1.99 1.24
CA THR A 139 -7.26 2.99 0.68
C THR A 139 -6.35 3.60 1.74
N ILE A 140 -6.89 3.91 2.92
CA ILE A 140 -6.10 4.42 4.05
C ILE A 140 -5.06 3.38 4.48
N GLN A 141 -5.45 2.11 4.60
CA GLN A 141 -4.53 1.05 4.99
C GLN A 141 -3.38 0.90 3.97
N ASN A 142 -3.70 0.90 2.67
CA ASN A 142 -2.68 0.82 1.62
C ASN A 142 -1.71 2.02 1.67
N LEU A 143 -2.23 3.23 1.95
CA LEU A 143 -1.40 4.43 2.10
C LEU A 143 -0.51 4.37 3.35
N GLU A 144 -1.01 3.83 4.47
CA GLU A 144 -0.20 3.60 5.68
C GLU A 144 0.93 2.62 5.40
N GLU A 145 0.65 1.49 4.73
CA GLU A 145 1.65 0.50 4.35
C GLU A 145 2.71 1.06 3.38
N GLU A 146 2.28 1.86 2.39
CA GLU A 146 3.19 2.53 1.46
C GLU A 146 4.07 3.58 2.16
N LYS A 147 3.48 4.37 3.05
CA LYS A 147 4.21 5.32 3.88
C LYS A 147 5.29 4.63 4.73
N ASP A 148 4.96 3.51 5.37
CA ASP A 148 5.91 2.77 6.20
C ASP A 148 7.07 2.22 5.35
N LYS A 149 6.79 1.72 4.14
CA LYS A 149 7.83 1.32 3.18
C LYS A 149 8.74 2.48 2.79
N VAL A 150 8.16 3.65 2.46
CA VAL A 150 8.94 4.85 2.11
C VAL A 150 9.82 5.30 3.28
N GLN A 151 9.29 5.30 4.51
CA GLN A 151 10.06 5.67 5.70
C GLN A 151 11.21 4.70 5.97
N LEU A 152 11.01 3.40 5.74
CA LEU A 152 12.07 2.40 5.87
C LEU A 152 13.20 2.66 4.87
N VAL A 153 12.87 2.88 3.59
CA VAL A 153 13.85 3.18 2.53
C VAL A 153 14.60 4.48 2.83
N GLU A 154 13.90 5.51 3.31
CA GLU A 154 14.54 6.78 3.67
C GLU A 154 15.52 6.61 4.84
N LYS A 155 15.14 5.85 5.85
CA LYS A 155 16.01 5.52 6.99
C LYS A 155 17.25 4.76 6.52
N GLU A 156 17.09 3.72 5.72
CA GLU A 156 18.22 2.96 5.15
C GLU A 156 19.19 3.85 4.37
N LYS A 157 18.65 4.80 3.60
CA LYS A 157 19.46 5.79 2.87
C LYS A 157 20.24 6.72 3.79
N ILE A 158 19.62 7.20 4.85
CA ILE A 158 20.28 8.07 5.84
C ILE A 158 21.39 7.30 6.56
N ASP A 159 21.12 6.07 7.00
CA ASP A 159 22.08 5.21 7.68
C ASP A 159 23.26 4.87 6.75
N PHE A 160 23.00 4.58 5.48
CA PHE A 160 24.05 4.39 4.46
C PHE A 160 24.96 5.62 4.31
N LEU A 161 24.37 6.82 4.14
CA LEU A 161 25.15 8.06 3.98
C LEU A 161 25.94 8.42 5.25
N ARG A 162 25.40 8.14 6.42
CA ARG A 162 26.07 8.34 7.70
C ARG A 162 27.29 7.45 7.83
N THR A 163 27.13 6.15 7.52
CA THR A 163 28.23 5.19 7.56
C THR A 163 29.29 5.52 6.50
N ALA A 164 28.86 5.85 5.27
CA ALA A 164 29.77 6.28 4.20
C ALA A 164 30.63 7.49 4.62
N SER A 165 30.00 8.49 5.26
CA SER A 165 30.71 9.66 5.75
C SER A 165 31.74 9.31 6.82
N HIS A 166 31.41 8.36 7.70
CA HIS A 166 32.32 7.90 8.74
C HIS A 166 33.51 7.12 8.16
N GLU A 167 33.24 6.22 7.23
CA GLU A 167 34.29 5.40 6.57
C GLU A 167 35.22 6.24 5.67
N LEU A 168 34.71 7.30 5.04
CA LEU A 168 35.55 8.25 4.28
C LEU A 168 36.42 9.13 5.20
N LYS A 169 35.90 9.48 6.39
CA LYS A 169 36.66 10.37 7.31
C LYS A 169 37.95 9.74 7.83
N THR A 170 37.93 8.42 8.06
CA THR A 170 39.09 7.69 8.62
C THR A 170 40.34 7.80 7.72
N PRO A 171 40.30 7.36 6.43
CA PRO A 171 41.46 7.46 5.54
C PRO A 171 41.85 8.92 5.23
N VAL A 172 40.88 9.85 5.16
CA VAL A 172 41.20 11.28 5.01
C VAL A 172 42.01 11.79 6.20
N THR A 173 41.62 11.39 7.43
CA THR A 173 42.36 11.78 8.65
C THR A 173 43.75 11.15 8.69
N GLU A 174 43.88 9.87 8.29
CA GLU A 174 45.17 9.18 8.20
C GLU A 174 46.11 9.87 7.18
N LEU A 175 45.58 10.19 5.98
CA LEU A 175 46.33 10.89 4.94
C LEU A 175 46.82 12.27 5.42
N ASN A 176 45.92 13.05 6.02
CA ASN A 176 46.30 14.36 6.56
C ASN A 176 47.36 14.26 7.65
N ALA A 177 47.20 13.35 8.61
CA ALA A 177 48.20 13.16 9.68
C ALA A 177 49.57 12.73 9.12
N THR A 178 49.57 11.82 8.12
CA THR A 178 50.80 11.38 7.46
C THR A 178 51.50 12.55 6.75
N LEU A 179 50.73 13.33 5.98
CA LEU A 179 51.25 14.50 5.28
C LEU A 179 51.77 15.60 6.24
N GLU A 180 51.07 15.88 7.34
CA GLU A 180 51.50 16.84 8.36
C GLU A 180 52.82 16.40 9.01
N ASN A 181 52.93 15.11 9.39
CA ASN A 181 54.15 14.57 9.97
C ASN A 181 55.34 14.63 8.95
N MET A 182 55.08 14.38 7.65
CA MET A 182 56.06 14.52 6.59
C MET A 182 56.54 15.98 6.43
N ILE A 183 55.59 16.94 6.43
CA ILE A 183 55.88 18.37 6.33
C ILE A 183 56.77 18.84 7.50
N LEU A 184 56.42 18.39 8.71
CA LEU A 184 57.15 18.71 9.95
C LEU A 184 58.43 17.88 10.13
N LYS A 185 58.71 16.91 9.26
CA LYS A 185 59.86 15.99 9.32
C LYS A 185 59.96 15.26 10.66
N ILE A 186 58.85 14.80 11.21
CA ILE A 186 58.82 14.14 12.50
C ILE A 186 59.22 12.67 12.36
N GLY A 187 60.32 12.27 12.99
CA GLY A 187 60.75 10.87 13.06
C GLY A 187 60.94 10.21 11.69
N GLU A 188 60.34 9.03 11.50
CA GLU A 188 60.41 8.23 10.29
C GLU A 188 59.69 8.89 9.09
N TYR A 189 58.75 9.81 9.33
CA TYR A 189 58.02 10.52 8.26
C TYR A 189 58.92 11.48 7.43
N SER A 190 60.19 11.67 7.79
CA SER A 190 61.17 12.37 6.98
C SER A 190 61.62 11.54 5.76
N ASP A 191 61.34 10.24 5.74
CA ASP A 191 61.62 9.38 4.57
C ASP A 191 60.47 9.47 3.58
N TYR A 192 60.59 10.37 2.61
CA TYR A 192 59.56 10.59 1.58
C TYR A 192 59.46 9.43 0.60
N GLU A 193 60.54 8.64 0.39
CA GLU A 193 60.45 7.49 -0.50
C GLU A 193 59.56 6.39 0.04
N LEU A 194 59.47 6.28 1.37
CA LEU A 194 58.59 5.32 2.06
C LEU A 194 57.15 5.81 2.18
N TYR A 195 56.93 7.08 2.53
CA TYR A 195 55.58 7.57 2.89
C TYR A 195 54.80 8.15 1.74
N LEU A 196 55.42 8.65 0.64
CA LEU A 196 54.72 9.10 -0.56
C LEU A 196 53.93 7.96 -1.26
N PRO A 197 54.52 6.75 -1.45
CA PRO A 197 53.74 5.61 -1.96
C PRO A 197 52.56 5.27 -1.10
N ARG A 198 52.68 5.32 0.23
CA ARG A 198 51.57 5.07 1.16
C ARG A 198 50.46 6.13 1.07
N CYS A 199 50.82 7.42 0.93
CA CYS A 199 49.87 8.48 0.69
C CYS A 199 49.11 8.27 -0.64
N LYS A 200 49.81 7.81 -1.68
CA LYS A 200 49.20 7.46 -2.96
C LYS A 200 48.24 6.31 -2.82
N GLU A 201 48.60 5.25 -2.12
CA GLU A 201 47.75 4.08 -1.87
C GLU A 201 46.44 4.49 -1.15
N ILE A 202 46.53 5.31 -0.08
CA ILE A 202 45.35 5.83 0.63
C ILE A 202 44.45 6.64 -0.32
N THR A 203 45.07 7.44 -1.22
CA THR A 203 44.29 8.23 -2.20
C THR A 203 43.57 7.36 -3.20
N GLU A 204 44.23 6.29 -3.69
CA GLU A 204 43.61 5.31 -4.60
C GLU A 204 42.49 4.55 -3.94
N GLN A 205 42.63 4.13 -2.68
CA GLN A 205 41.57 3.51 -1.87
C GLN A 205 40.39 4.46 -1.68
N LEU A 206 40.61 5.75 -1.40
CA LEU A 206 39.56 6.76 -1.31
C LEU A 206 38.81 6.93 -2.64
N ALA A 207 39.49 6.96 -3.76
CA ALA A 207 38.90 7.08 -5.07
C ALA A 207 37.99 5.88 -5.40
N GLU A 208 38.47 4.68 -5.06
CA GLU A 208 37.65 3.45 -5.22
C GLU A 208 36.44 3.46 -4.32
N MET A 209 36.59 3.84 -3.05
CA MET A 209 35.48 3.95 -2.09
C MET A 209 34.42 4.95 -2.56
N ILE A 210 34.81 6.13 -3.05
CA ILE A 210 33.89 7.12 -3.62
C ILE A 210 33.14 6.55 -4.82
N LYS A 211 33.84 5.85 -5.71
CA LYS A 211 33.22 5.17 -6.87
C LYS A 211 32.19 4.13 -6.45
N ASP A 212 32.47 3.35 -5.42
CA ASP A 212 31.56 2.33 -4.91
C ASP A 212 30.32 2.95 -4.23
N ILE A 213 30.51 4.02 -3.45
CA ILE A 213 29.40 4.79 -2.84
C ILE A 213 28.50 5.37 -3.93
N LEU A 214 29.06 5.99 -4.97
CA LEU A 214 28.29 6.53 -6.09
C LEU A 214 27.54 5.43 -6.85
N ASN A 215 28.17 4.29 -7.05
CA ASN A 215 27.55 3.13 -7.69
C ASN A 215 26.40 2.58 -6.87
N ALA A 216 26.58 2.39 -5.55
CA ALA A 216 25.53 1.93 -4.63
C ALA A 216 24.35 2.93 -4.59
N SER A 217 24.67 4.24 -4.50
CA SER A 217 23.65 5.29 -4.53
C SER A 217 22.85 5.31 -5.84
N ARG A 218 23.52 5.15 -6.98
CA ARG A 218 22.85 5.06 -8.29
C ARG A 218 21.94 3.84 -8.38
N LEU A 219 22.36 2.70 -7.87
CA LEU A 219 21.55 1.49 -7.86
C LEU A 219 20.27 1.67 -7.01
N GLN A 220 20.33 2.41 -5.91
CA GLN A 220 19.16 2.74 -5.11
C GLN A 220 18.22 3.72 -5.82
N MET A 221 18.75 4.70 -6.57
CA MET A 221 17.96 5.74 -7.24
C MET A 221 17.35 5.30 -8.58
N GLN A 222 18.00 4.40 -9.32
CA GLN A 222 17.52 3.92 -10.62
C GLN A 222 16.39 2.92 -10.44
N MET A 223 15.18 3.43 -10.20
CA MET A 223 13.96 2.62 -10.21
C MET A 223 13.44 2.34 -11.62
N GLU A 224 13.88 3.08 -12.66
CA GLU A 224 13.33 3.00 -14.02
C GLU A 224 14.43 3.02 -15.07
N ASP A 225 14.24 2.25 -16.17
CA ASP A 225 14.99 2.30 -17.44
C ASP A 225 16.40 1.67 -17.54
N VAL A 226 16.68 0.61 -16.77
CA VAL A 226 17.81 -0.24 -17.18
C VAL A 226 17.32 -1.21 -18.27
N PRO A 227 17.93 -1.19 -19.48
CA PRO A 227 17.50 -2.06 -20.57
C PRO A 227 17.63 -3.53 -20.16
N VAL A 228 16.50 -4.23 -20.21
CA VAL A 228 16.42 -5.67 -19.99
C VAL A 228 16.69 -6.37 -21.30
N THR A 229 17.72 -7.21 -21.35
CA THR A 229 18.12 -7.98 -22.53
C THR A 229 17.96 -9.47 -22.29
N THR A 230 17.80 -10.25 -23.35
CA THR A 230 17.83 -11.72 -23.26
C THR A 230 19.20 -12.18 -23.73
N PHE A 231 19.90 -12.94 -22.90
CA PHE A 231 21.26 -13.40 -23.17
C PHE A 231 21.48 -14.81 -22.57
N SER A 232 22.52 -15.49 -23.08
CA SER A 232 23.01 -16.77 -22.54
C SER A 232 23.73 -16.56 -21.20
N LEU A 233 23.25 -17.20 -20.16
CA LEU A 233 23.89 -17.12 -18.83
C LEU A 233 25.27 -17.79 -18.84
N ALA A 234 25.42 -18.90 -19.56
CA ALA A 234 26.68 -19.62 -19.71
C ALA A 234 27.75 -18.76 -20.37
N GLU A 235 27.40 -18.07 -21.45
CA GLU A 235 28.31 -17.16 -22.16
C GLU A 235 28.72 -16.00 -21.27
N CYS A 236 27.74 -15.37 -20.61
CA CYS A 236 27.98 -14.26 -19.67
C CYS A 236 28.91 -14.65 -18.51
N VAL A 237 28.68 -15.81 -17.89
CA VAL A 237 29.51 -16.30 -16.78
C VAL A 237 30.92 -16.66 -17.26
N SER A 238 31.03 -17.34 -18.42
CA SER A 238 32.32 -17.71 -18.98
C SER A 238 33.20 -16.51 -19.28
N GLU A 239 32.66 -15.51 -20.01
CA GLU A 239 33.38 -14.27 -20.32
C GLU A 239 33.82 -13.53 -19.05
N LEU A 240 32.96 -13.43 -18.07
CA LEU A 240 33.22 -12.72 -16.83
C LEU A 240 34.27 -13.42 -15.96
N CYS A 241 34.28 -14.75 -15.94
CA CYS A 241 35.24 -15.52 -15.12
C CYS A 241 36.68 -15.47 -15.62
N GLU A 242 36.92 -15.26 -16.93
CA GLU A 242 38.29 -15.30 -17.52
C GLU A 242 39.29 -14.34 -16.87
N PRO A 243 39.02 -13.05 -16.67
CA PRO A 243 39.93 -12.14 -15.99
C PRO A 243 40.24 -12.60 -14.54
N TYR A 244 39.22 -13.10 -13.81
CA TYR A 244 39.41 -13.56 -12.44
C TYR A 244 40.20 -14.86 -12.37
N ARG A 245 40.10 -15.74 -13.36
CA ARG A 245 40.89 -16.96 -13.48
C ARG A 245 42.37 -16.61 -13.59
N LEU A 246 42.71 -15.66 -14.46
CA LEU A 246 44.10 -15.21 -14.62
C LEU A 246 44.70 -14.62 -13.33
N ILE A 247 43.89 -13.78 -12.62
CA ILE A 247 44.30 -13.20 -11.35
C ILE A 247 44.47 -14.31 -10.28
N ALA A 248 43.53 -15.23 -10.21
CA ALA A 248 43.59 -16.36 -9.27
C ALA A 248 44.83 -17.23 -9.52
N GLU A 249 45.10 -17.61 -10.76
CA GLU A 249 46.30 -18.40 -11.15
C GLU A 249 47.60 -17.66 -10.81
N THR A 250 47.65 -16.33 -11.02
CA THR A 250 48.80 -15.52 -10.65
C THR A 250 49.03 -15.50 -9.13
N ASN A 251 47.96 -15.55 -8.35
CA ASN A 251 47.99 -15.64 -6.89
C ASN A 251 48.18 -17.09 -6.37
N GLY A 252 48.44 -18.06 -7.26
CA GLY A 252 48.64 -19.47 -6.89
C GLY A 252 47.33 -20.21 -6.48
N LEU A 253 46.16 -19.67 -6.83
CA LEU A 253 44.89 -20.29 -6.59
C LEU A 253 44.50 -21.19 -7.76
N ARG A 254 43.65 -22.20 -7.48
CA ARG A 254 43.06 -23.06 -8.51
C ARG A 254 41.67 -22.60 -8.86
N PHE A 255 41.47 -22.16 -10.10
CA PHE A 255 40.16 -21.66 -10.56
C PHE A 255 39.52 -22.67 -11.53
N GLN A 256 38.32 -23.15 -11.22
CA GLN A 256 37.58 -24.13 -12.03
C GLN A 256 36.20 -23.58 -12.42
N ILE A 257 35.88 -23.67 -13.72
CA ILE A 257 34.55 -23.32 -14.25
C ILE A 257 33.90 -24.61 -14.76
N GLU A 258 32.69 -24.89 -14.33
CA GLU A 258 31.91 -26.07 -14.70
C GLU A 258 30.50 -25.62 -15.14
N ILE A 259 30.28 -25.61 -16.45
CA ILE A 259 28.99 -25.27 -17.04
C ILE A 259 28.38 -26.58 -17.57
N ILE A 260 27.30 -27.04 -16.96
CA ILE A 260 26.63 -28.30 -17.32
C ILE A 260 25.52 -28.01 -18.34
N GLU A 261 24.72 -26.98 -18.08
CA GLU A 261 23.62 -26.58 -18.97
C GLU A 261 23.59 -25.07 -19.12
N ASP A 262 23.24 -24.59 -20.32
CA ASP A 262 23.03 -23.17 -20.59
C ASP A 262 21.55 -22.83 -20.50
N MET A 263 21.28 -21.61 -20.06
CA MET A 263 19.93 -21.04 -20.06
C MET A 263 19.93 -19.60 -20.53
N SER A 264 18.87 -19.22 -21.22
CA SER A 264 18.63 -17.83 -21.57
C SER A 264 17.86 -17.12 -20.44
N VAL A 265 18.43 -16.01 -19.96
CA VAL A 265 17.81 -15.17 -18.93
C VAL A 265 17.43 -13.82 -19.48
N ARG A 266 16.35 -13.23 -18.96
CA ARG A 266 15.89 -11.89 -19.35
C ARG A 266 16.08 -10.92 -18.18
N LEU A 267 17.23 -10.29 -18.14
CA LEU A 267 17.68 -9.43 -17.03
C LEU A 267 18.49 -8.24 -17.55
N PRO A 268 18.74 -7.21 -16.74
CA PRO A 268 19.72 -6.18 -17.01
C PRO A 268 21.16 -6.75 -16.93
N GLU A 269 21.69 -7.17 -18.06
CA GLU A 269 22.98 -7.88 -18.17
C GLU A 269 24.13 -7.18 -17.45
N ASN A 270 24.27 -5.86 -17.61
CA ASN A 270 25.33 -5.08 -16.96
C ASN A 270 25.23 -5.07 -15.43
N GLN A 271 24.01 -5.11 -14.90
CA GLN A 271 23.82 -5.20 -13.44
C GLN A 271 24.18 -6.59 -12.93
N LEU A 272 23.76 -7.64 -13.63
CA LEU A 272 24.13 -9.01 -13.28
C LEU A 272 25.66 -9.19 -13.35
N LYS A 273 26.30 -8.76 -14.43
CA LYS A 273 27.78 -8.77 -14.56
C LYS A 273 28.45 -8.07 -13.38
N LYS A 274 27.90 -6.94 -12.92
CA LYS A 274 28.43 -6.22 -11.76
C LYS A 274 28.26 -7.00 -10.45
N ALA A 275 27.12 -7.65 -10.22
CA ALA A 275 26.92 -8.49 -9.05
C ALA A 275 27.88 -9.67 -9.04
N LEU A 276 27.99 -10.39 -10.15
CA LEU A 276 28.90 -11.52 -10.30
C LEU A 276 30.38 -11.10 -10.16
N SER A 277 30.76 -9.94 -10.71
CA SER A 277 32.10 -9.37 -10.57
C SER A 277 32.47 -9.13 -9.10
N ASN A 278 31.54 -8.62 -8.28
CA ASN A 278 31.76 -8.44 -6.84
C ASN A 278 31.94 -9.78 -6.11
N ILE A 279 31.15 -10.80 -6.48
CA ILE A 279 31.26 -12.13 -5.86
C ILE A 279 32.61 -12.78 -6.25
N LEU A 280 33.00 -12.70 -7.54
CA LEU A 280 34.25 -13.26 -8.04
C LEU A 280 35.46 -12.53 -7.46
N SER A 281 35.44 -11.18 -7.35
CA SER A 281 36.47 -10.41 -6.67
C SER A 281 36.65 -10.85 -5.23
N ASN A 282 35.52 -11.02 -4.49
CA ASN A 282 35.57 -11.54 -3.12
C ASN A 282 36.14 -12.97 -3.09
N ALA A 283 35.74 -13.83 -4.04
CA ALA A 283 36.28 -15.18 -4.11
C ALA A 283 37.80 -15.20 -4.26
N VAL A 284 38.37 -14.37 -5.17
CA VAL A 284 39.80 -14.28 -5.38
C VAL A 284 40.53 -13.68 -4.16
N ASN A 285 39.96 -12.66 -3.52
CA ASN A 285 40.59 -11.95 -2.41
C ASN A 285 40.60 -12.75 -1.09
N TYR A 286 39.56 -13.62 -0.87
CA TYR A 286 39.39 -14.33 0.40
C TYR A 286 39.70 -15.83 0.32
N THR A 287 40.03 -16.39 -0.87
CA THR A 287 40.51 -17.76 -0.99
C THR A 287 41.92 -17.86 -0.46
N GLU A 288 42.19 -18.84 0.39
CA GLU A 288 43.52 -19.10 0.91
C GLU A 288 44.47 -19.62 -0.21
N ALA A 289 45.77 -19.34 -0.09
CA ALA A 289 46.77 -19.78 -1.05
C ALA A 289 46.70 -21.30 -1.30
N GLU A 290 46.94 -21.70 -2.55
CA GLU A 290 46.87 -23.11 -3.02
C GLU A 290 45.46 -23.77 -2.95
N ARG A 291 44.41 -23.01 -2.59
CA ARG A 291 43.04 -23.49 -2.50
C ARG A 291 42.25 -23.29 -3.80
N HIS A 292 40.98 -23.75 -3.78
CA HIS A 292 40.14 -23.81 -4.97
C HIS A 292 39.04 -22.72 -4.94
N ILE A 293 38.79 -22.15 -6.11
CA ILE A 293 37.57 -21.42 -6.43
C ILE A 293 36.84 -22.27 -7.48
N LYS A 294 35.55 -22.61 -7.25
CA LYS A 294 34.76 -23.35 -8.21
C LYS A 294 33.50 -22.57 -8.55
N VAL A 295 33.31 -22.28 -9.85
CA VAL A 295 32.10 -21.70 -10.41
C VAL A 295 31.33 -22.79 -11.12
N LYS A 296 30.10 -23.08 -10.71
CA LYS A 296 29.25 -24.13 -11.31
C LYS A 296 27.94 -23.54 -11.74
N LEU A 297 27.56 -23.78 -13.00
CA LEU A 297 26.23 -23.47 -13.54
C LEU A 297 25.55 -24.81 -13.91
N GLU A 298 24.42 -25.10 -13.27
CA GLU A 298 23.64 -26.32 -13.48
C GLU A 298 22.15 -26.01 -13.39
N GLU A 299 21.40 -26.40 -14.41
CA GLU A 299 19.97 -26.05 -14.54
C GLU A 299 19.76 -24.52 -14.44
N SER A 300 19.08 -24.06 -13.41
CA SER A 300 18.81 -22.63 -13.13
C SER A 300 19.59 -22.11 -11.91
N VAL A 301 20.68 -22.77 -11.54
CA VAL A 301 21.44 -22.46 -10.32
C VAL A 301 22.90 -22.15 -10.69
N LEU A 302 23.35 -20.96 -10.29
CA LEU A 302 24.76 -20.57 -10.33
C LEU A 302 25.33 -20.63 -8.93
N SER A 303 26.33 -21.47 -8.69
CA SER A 303 27.05 -21.52 -7.42
C SER A 303 28.52 -21.12 -7.58
N ILE A 304 29.02 -20.33 -6.64
CA ILE A 304 30.43 -19.91 -6.54
C ILE A 304 30.93 -20.34 -5.18
N GLN A 305 31.80 -21.35 -5.19
CA GLN A 305 32.42 -21.95 -4.01
C GLN A 305 33.83 -21.42 -3.83
N THR A 306 34.19 -21.09 -2.60
CA THR A 306 35.45 -20.49 -2.21
C THR A 306 36.00 -21.22 -0.99
N GLU A 307 37.15 -21.86 -1.12
CA GLU A 307 37.81 -22.50 0.01
C GLU A 307 38.55 -21.46 0.86
N CYS A 308 37.96 -21.12 1.99
CA CYS A 308 38.44 -20.10 2.93
C CYS A 308 38.00 -20.47 4.36
N VAL A 309 38.45 -19.72 5.35
CA VAL A 309 37.90 -19.85 6.71
C VAL A 309 36.43 -19.44 6.70
N PRO A 310 35.51 -20.36 7.05
CA PRO A 310 34.07 -20.05 7.05
C PRO A 310 33.72 -18.93 8.02
N LEU A 311 32.73 -18.12 7.63
CA LEU A 311 32.15 -17.08 8.48
C LEU A 311 31.31 -17.73 9.60
N SER A 312 31.32 -17.10 10.76
CA SER A 312 30.44 -17.50 11.85
C SER A 312 28.97 -17.15 11.53
N PRO A 313 27.99 -17.81 12.16
CA PRO A 313 26.56 -17.48 11.95
C PRO A 313 26.22 -16.02 12.28
N ASP A 314 26.95 -15.41 13.21
CA ASP A 314 26.79 -14.02 13.62
C ASP A 314 27.29 -13.09 12.52
N GLU A 315 28.47 -13.35 11.95
CA GLU A 315 29.02 -12.59 10.83
C GLU A 315 28.14 -12.68 9.58
N LEU A 316 27.52 -13.86 9.31
CA LEU A 316 26.63 -14.06 8.17
C LEU A 316 25.36 -13.22 8.23
N GLN A 317 24.87 -12.85 9.41
CA GLN A 317 23.70 -11.99 9.56
C GLN A 317 23.99 -10.55 9.07
N HIS A 318 25.24 -10.10 9.19
CA HIS A 318 25.66 -8.73 8.91
C HIS A 318 26.42 -8.56 7.59
N ILE A 319 26.79 -9.68 6.92
CA ILE A 319 27.70 -9.64 5.75
C ILE A 319 27.15 -8.84 4.56
N PHE A 320 25.86 -8.63 4.48
CA PHE A 320 25.19 -7.84 3.46
C PHE A 320 24.92 -6.40 3.88
N GLU A 321 25.29 -6.01 5.10
CA GLU A 321 25.20 -4.61 5.54
C GLU A 321 26.29 -3.76 4.86
N PRO A 322 25.99 -2.52 4.49
CA PRO A 322 27.00 -1.66 3.85
C PRO A 322 28.18 -1.41 4.78
N PHE A 323 29.39 -1.47 4.24
CA PHE A 323 30.67 -1.27 4.95
C PHE A 323 30.99 -2.32 6.03
N TYR A 324 30.17 -3.35 6.18
CA TYR A 324 30.47 -4.41 7.12
C TYR A 324 31.68 -5.24 6.65
N ARG A 325 32.62 -5.47 7.57
CA ARG A 325 33.78 -6.34 7.37
C ARG A 325 33.98 -7.20 8.61
N PRO A 326 34.08 -8.54 8.45
CA PRO A 326 34.47 -9.42 9.55
C PRO A 326 35.82 -8.98 10.14
N ASN A 327 36.03 -9.16 11.46
CA ASN A 327 37.23 -8.68 12.14
C ASN A 327 38.54 -9.20 11.54
N ARG A 328 38.50 -10.38 10.92
CA ARG A 328 39.65 -11.01 10.24
C ARG A 328 40.02 -10.33 8.91
N ALA A 329 39.08 -9.66 8.28
CA ALA A 329 39.24 -9.00 6.97
C ALA A 329 39.57 -7.50 7.11
N ARG A 330 39.91 -7.01 8.31
CA ARG A 330 40.24 -5.60 8.57
C ARG A 330 41.70 -5.25 8.23
N ASP A 331 42.50 -6.25 7.78
CA ASP A 331 43.85 -5.95 7.31
C ASP A 331 43.79 -5.09 6.05
N PRO A 332 44.41 -3.91 6.05
CA PRO A 332 44.43 -3.01 4.88
C PRO A 332 44.98 -3.64 3.61
N ALA A 333 45.85 -4.64 3.75
CA ALA A 333 46.47 -5.33 2.61
C ALA A 333 45.45 -6.22 1.82
N ASN A 334 44.31 -6.63 2.45
CA ASN A 334 43.27 -7.43 1.83
C ASN A 334 42.08 -6.57 1.36
N GLY A 335 42.36 -5.39 0.84
CA GLY A 335 41.52 -4.28 0.48
C GLY A 335 40.11 -4.61 -0.09
N GLY A 336 39.10 -4.26 0.66
CA GLY A 336 37.71 -4.12 0.18
C GLY A 336 36.98 -3.16 1.08
N ASN A 337 36.13 -2.31 0.49
CA ASN A 337 35.41 -1.25 1.21
C ASN A 337 34.15 -1.76 1.95
N GLY A 338 33.90 -3.08 1.97
CA GLY A 338 32.68 -3.66 2.58
C GLY A 338 31.38 -3.34 1.84
N LEU A 339 31.46 -2.81 0.62
CA LEU A 339 30.30 -2.49 -0.22
C LEU A 339 29.97 -3.56 -1.26
N GLY A 340 30.89 -4.48 -1.56
CA GLY A 340 30.72 -5.47 -2.63
C GLY A 340 29.47 -6.35 -2.46
N LEU A 341 29.31 -6.99 -1.29
CA LEU A 341 28.15 -7.86 -1.01
C LEU A 341 26.84 -7.04 -0.82
N TYR A 342 26.92 -5.82 -0.32
CA TYR A 342 25.78 -4.92 -0.30
C TYR A 342 25.27 -4.58 -1.71
N ILE A 343 26.19 -4.31 -2.66
CA ILE A 343 25.88 -4.09 -4.08
C ILE A 343 25.23 -5.36 -4.68
N VAL A 344 25.79 -6.54 -4.39
CA VAL A 344 25.23 -7.82 -4.82
C VAL A 344 23.79 -7.97 -4.35
N LYS A 345 23.55 -7.83 -3.05
CA LYS A 345 22.21 -7.87 -2.45
C LYS A 345 21.27 -6.89 -3.15
N THR A 346 21.67 -5.63 -3.28
CA THR A 346 20.84 -4.57 -3.89
C THR A 346 20.44 -4.91 -5.34
N ILE A 347 21.35 -5.48 -6.10
CA ILE A 347 21.09 -5.88 -7.50
C ILE A 347 20.16 -7.10 -7.55
N LEU A 348 20.44 -8.15 -6.80
CA LEU A 348 19.66 -9.39 -6.83
C LEU A 348 18.25 -9.20 -6.28
N ASP A 349 18.08 -8.49 -5.16
CA ASP A 349 16.78 -8.13 -4.58
C ASP A 349 15.93 -7.34 -5.59
N LYS A 350 16.54 -6.37 -6.29
CA LYS A 350 15.86 -5.56 -7.30
C LYS A 350 15.40 -6.36 -8.52
N GLN A 351 16.13 -7.40 -8.88
CA GLN A 351 15.79 -8.30 -9.97
C GLN A 351 14.86 -9.44 -9.55
N GLY A 352 14.51 -9.54 -8.25
CA GLY A 352 13.66 -10.59 -7.71
C GLY A 352 14.32 -11.96 -7.70
N LEU A 353 15.66 -12.04 -7.82
CA LEU A 353 16.41 -13.28 -7.80
C LEU A 353 16.61 -13.75 -6.36
N GLN A 354 16.39 -15.05 -6.14
CA GLN A 354 16.70 -15.67 -4.86
C GLN A 354 18.18 -16.02 -4.79
N TYR A 355 18.80 -15.85 -3.64
CA TYR A 355 20.20 -16.17 -3.42
C TYR A 355 20.44 -16.58 -1.97
N CYS A 356 21.53 -17.32 -1.76
CA CYS A 356 22.00 -17.59 -0.42
C CYS A 356 23.52 -17.57 -0.35
N PHE A 357 24.09 -17.21 0.82
CA PHE A 357 25.50 -17.23 1.10
C PHE A 357 25.72 -18.00 2.40
N THR A 358 26.30 -19.18 2.30
CA THR A 358 26.38 -20.14 3.41
C THR A 358 27.75 -20.81 3.45
N SER A 359 28.07 -21.41 4.60
CA SER A 359 29.23 -22.30 4.70
C SER A 359 28.99 -23.55 3.88
N MET A 360 30.01 -24.02 3.16
CA MET A 360 29.98 -25.28 2.42
C MET A 360 29.69 -26.45 3.35
N LYS A 361 29.04 -27.50 2.85
CA LYS A 361 28.72 -28.72 3.64
C LYS A 361 29.99 -29.40 4.22
N SER A 362 31.11 -29.26 3.54
CA SER A 362 32.45 -29.72 3.98
C SER A 362 33.03 -28.87 5.11
N LYS A 363 32.44 -27.72 5.44
CA LYS A 363 32.97 -26.71 6.37
C LYS A 363 34.39 -26.21 6.01
N THR A 364 34.79 -26.35 4.75
CA THR A 364 36.11 -25.92 4.26
C THR A 364 36.08 -24.60 3.52
N GLY A 365 34.93 -23.92 3.48
CA GLY A 365 34.78 -22.67 2.74
C GLY A 365 33.36 -22.12 2.74
N MET A 366 33.14 -21.16 1.85
CA MET A 366 31.86 -20.49 1.65
C MET A 366 31.31 -20.77 0.26
N GLU A 367 29.98 -20.75 0.13
CA GLU A 367 29.27 -20.94 -1.12
C GLU A 367 28.22 -19.84 -1.29
N PHE A 368 28.30 -19.13 -2.43
CA PHE A 368 27.28 -18.18 -2.88
C PHE A 368 26.44 -18.83 -3.96
N VAL A 369 25.12 -18.89 -3.79
CA VAL A 369 24.20 -19.52 -4.73
C VAL A 369 23.17 -18.49 -5.21
N ILE A 370 22.93 -18.45 -6.52
CA ILE A 370 21.90 -17.61 -7.16
C ILE A 370 20.96 -18.55 -7.91
N TYR A 371 19.66 -18.35 -7.74
CA TYR A 371 18.58 -19.08 -8.44
C TYR A 371 17.97 -18.16 -9.50
N PHE A 372 17.95 -18.60 -10.74
CA PHE A 372 17.46 -17.86 -11.91
C PHE A 372 16.06 -18.28 -12.35
#